data_e901125c820b1fcd55261ce3f176bde3
#
_entry.id   e901125c820b1fcd55261ce3f176bde3
#
_cell.length_a   1.000
_cell.length_b   1.000
_cell.length_c   1.000
_cell.angle_alpha   90.00
_cell.angle_beta   90.00
_cell.angle_gamma   90.00
#
_symmetry.space_group_name_H-M   'P 1'
#
loop_
_entity.id
_entity.type
_entity.pdbx_description
1 polymer ?
#
loop_
_entity_poly.entity_id
_entity_poly.type
_entity_poly.pdbx_seq_one_letter_code
_entity_poly.pdbx_strand_id
1 'polypeptide(L)'
;MEEINGMLTGQEMKVADVCLGKALDLGADKVRITLNKSLMELFGTLNGELDKVNHCLDRSISVCLFVDGKFGSFSTNRLVESELDDFLKKAIATVRMLAEDSCRDLPDKSRTAKNAVTGKELGLFDETYPALTSDGRLRMAIDASIFKKHCGDGLISEEGEYSDSIFDSLVIDSNGLRCRHTETSFEYGVEVTVQDADGNRYSSYWWAATPMLKDLNIKDCGETAYRRAMAQIGPVKVESGKYSMVIDSEVASRLVTPVLNALGGYSLQQKNSFMLDSLGKKMFPEWMNIWDRPASVGETGSRLFDSEGVATAETPIIENGVVNEYFINTYMSKKIGIEPTIEDATRPVLLTCAAPSIASKVTSTSSVTDRGSVAGQTSLVAEPVEATCGKDELMRLVGDGILVTGFNGGNSNSATGDFSFGVEGFLFKDGKIVHPVREMLITGNLLTLWNNLLAAGNDARFCKSKLIPTLAFGNVDFSA
;
A
#
# COMPACT_ATOMS: atom_id res chain seq x y z
N MET A 1 -17.89 -23.98 17.23
CA MET A 1 -16.63 -23.30 16.98
C MET A 1 -16.50 -22.26 18.07
N GLU A 2 -15.39 -22.26 18.80
CA GLU A 2 -15.08 -21.18 19.73
C GLU A 2 -15.03 -19.87 18.98
N GLU A 3 -15.59 -18.81 19.56
CA GLU A 3 -15.56 -17.46 18.96
C GLU A 3 -14.12 -16.94 19.02
N ILE A 4 -13.56 -16.62 17.85
CA ILE A 4 -12.23 -16.03 17.77
C ILE A 4 -12.35 -14.55 18.14
N ASN A 5 -11.63 -14.13 19.19
CA ASN A 5 -11.58 -12.73 19.56
C ASN A 5 -11.00 -11.90 18.40
N GLY A 6 -11.63 -10.77 18.06
CA GLY A 6 -11.27 -9.99 16.88
C GLY A 6 -12.10 -10.29 15.62
N MET A 7 -12.79 -11.44 15.55
CA MET A 7 -13.74 -11.74 14.48
C MET A 7 -15.17 -11.35 14.85
N LEU A 8 -15.96 -11.00 13.84
CA LEU A 8 -17.39 -10.73 13.98
C LEU A 8 -18.14 -12.02 14.37
N THR A 9 -18.87 -11.97 15.46
CA THR A 9 -19.74 -13.06 15.90
C THR A 9 -21.05 -13.09 15.11
N GLY A 10 -21.74 -14.23 15.11
CA GLY A 10 -23.06 -14.33 14.51
C GLY A 10 -24.08 -13.36 15.13
N GLN A 11 -23.92 -13.05 16.43
CA GLN A 11 -24.77 -12.08 17.12
C GLN A 11 -24.50 -10.64 16.65
N GLU A 12 -23.24 -10.26 16.51
CA GLU A 12 -22.86 -8.91 16.00
C GLU A 12 -23.34 -8.72 14.56
N MET A 13 -23.22 -9.74 13.71
CA MET A 13 -23.74 -9.67 12.34
C MET A 13 -25.26 -9.52 12.30
N LYS A 14 -26.00 -10.19 13.21
CA LYS A 14 -27.45 -10.00 13.34
C LYS A 14 -27.81 -8.59 13.80
N VAL A 15 -27.00 -7.97 14.65
CA VAL A 15 -27.20 -6.56 15.04
C VAL A 15 -27.12 -5.64 13.82
N ALA A 16 -26.22 -5.89 12.89
CA ALA A 16 -26.17 -5.12 11.63
C ALA A 16 -27.44 -5.31 10.78
N ASP A 17 -27.94 -6.55 10.65
CA ASP A 17 -29.19 -6.83 9.94
C ASP A 17 -30.40 -6.12 10.61
N VAL A 18 -30.51 -6.16 11.92
CA VAL A 18 -31.53 -5.46 12.70
C VAL A 18 -31.42 -3.95 12.53
N CYS A 19 -30.19 -3.41 12.55
CA CYS A 19 -29.93 -1.98 12.36
C CYS A 19 -30.38 -1.51 10.97
N LEU A 20 -30.12 -2.30 9.93
CA LEU A 20 -30.57 -2.02 8.56
C LEU A 20 -32.11 -1.99 8.47
N GLY A 21 -32.78 -3.01 8.99
CA GLY A 21 -34.26 -3.08 9.01
C GLY A 21 -34.87 -1.90 9.77
N LYS A 22 -34.39 -1.61 10.97
CA LYS A 22 -34.88 -0.47 11.78
C LYS A 22 -34.67 0.87 11.09
N ALA A 23 -33.55 1.08 10.40
CA ALA A 23 -33.31 2.33 9.67
C ALA A 23 -34.34 2.54 8.55
N LEU A 24 -34.71 1.47 7.83
CA LEU A 24 -35.78 1.50 6.83
C LEU A 24 -37.16 1.75 7.46
N ASP A 25 -37.49 1.06 8.58
CA ASP A 25 -38.75 1.25 9.30
C ASP A 25 -38.91 2.67 9.86
N LEU A 26 -37.80 3.33 10.21
CA LEU A 26 -37.77 4.74 10.65
C LEU A 26 -37.84 5.75 9.52
N GLY A 27 -37.94 5.28 8.26
CA GLY A 27 -38.17 6.09 7.07
C GLY A 27 -36.90 6.51 6.31
N ALA A 28 -35.83 5.71 6.38
CA ALA A 28 -34.76 5.83 5.43
C ALA A 28 -35.15 5.19 4.09
N ASP A 29 -34.88 5.86 2.97
CA ASP A 29 -35.16 5.36 1.62
C ASP A 29 -34.18 4.23 1.24
N LYS A 30 -32.90 4.43 1.58
CA LYS A 30 -31.81 3.47 1.38
C LYS A 30 -30.83 3.52 2.55
N VAL A 31 -30.20 2.40 2.81
CA VAL A 31 -29.25 2.23 3.93
C VAL A 31 -28.08 1.39 3.47
N ARG A 32 -26.86 1.79 3.87
CA ARG A 32 -25.68 0.91 3.86
C ARG A 32 -25.08 0.86 5.25
N ILE A 33 -24.72 -0.34 5.69
CA ILE A 33 -24.08 -0.58 6.97
C ILE A 33 -22.73 -1.23 6.75
N THR A 34 -21.72 -0.70 7.42
CA THR A 34 -20.42 -1.33 7.54
C THR A 34 -20.18 -1.65 9.01
N LEU A 35 -20.01 -2.92 9.32
CA LEU A 35 -19.68 -3.41 10.67
C LEU A 35 -18.23 -3.90 10.64
N ASN A 36 -17.36 -3.28 11.44
CA ASN A 36 -15.96 -3.63 11.56
C ASN A 36 -15.64 -4.13 12.96
N LYS A 37 -14.74 -5.09 13.04
CA LYS A 37 -14.09 -5.52 14.27
C LYS A 37 -12.62 -5.74 14.02
N SER A 38 -11.77 -5.29 14.92
CA SER A 38 -10.34 -5.49 14.86
C SER A 38 -9.77 -5.82 16.22
N LEU A 39 -8.78 -6.69 16.23
CA LEU A 39 -7.93 -6.97 17.38
C LEU A 39 -6.49 -6.67 16.96
N MET A 40 -5.74 -6.00 17.80
CA MET A 40 -4.31 -5.76 17.63
C MET A 40 -3.57 -6.09 18.91
N GLU A 41 -2.52 -6.85 18.78
CA GLU A 41 -1.54 -7.14 19.83
C GLU A 41 -0.18 -6.58 19.42
N LEU A 42 0.52 -5.90 20.33
CA LEU A 42 1.80 -5.30 20.05
C LEU A 42 2.75 -5.50 21.23
N PHE A 43 3.97 -5.94 20.94
CA PHE A 43 5.07 -6.14 21.89
C PHE A 43 6.29 -5.38 21.38
N GLY A 44 6.60 -4.24 22.05
CA GLY A 44 7.76 -3.42 21.73
C GLY A 44 8.94 -3.75 22.66
N THR A 45 10.14 -3.77 22.10
CA THR A 45 11.38 -3.97 22.82
C THR A 45 12.33 -2.80 22.67
N LEU A 46 13.08 -2.49 23.72
CA LEU A 46 14.19 -1.57 23.71
C LEU A 46 15.46 -2.33 24.12
N ASN A 47 16.43 -2.36 23.22
CA ASN A 47 17.72 -3.04 23.45
C ASN A 47 17.56 -4.53 23.85
N GLY A 48 16.56 -5.20 23.28
CA GLY A 48 16.26 -6.60 23.53
C GLY A 48 15.53 -6.89 24.85
N GLU A 49 15.05 -5.88 25.54
CA GLU A 49 14.21 -6.01 26.72
C GLU A 49 12.80 -5.49 26.44
N LEU A 50 11.79 -6.06 27.09
CA LEU A 50 10.40 -5.59 26.92
C LEU A 50 10.26 -4.14 27.36
N ASP A 51 9.75 -3.29 26.49
CA ASP A 51 9.48 -1.86 26.74
C ASP A 51 7.98 -1.56 26.84
N LYS A 52 7.19 -2.07 25.91
CA LYS A 52 5.74 -1.79 25.85
C LYS A 52 4.92 -3.00 25.41
N VAL A 53 3.69 -3.08 25.89
CA VAL A 53 2.66 -4.02 25.42
C VAL A 53 1.37 -3.23 25.20
N ASN A 54 0.78 -3.38 24.02
CA ASN A 54 -0.53 -2.83 23.71
C ASN A 54 -1.47 -3.96 23.29
N HIS A 55 -2.70 -3.91 23.81
CA HIS A 55 -3.82 -4.73 23.38
C HIS A 55 -4.97 -3.80 23.02
N CYS A 56 -5.46 -3.90 21.80
CA CYS A 56 -6.56 -3.06 21.32
C CYS A 56 -7.60 -3.95 20.63
N LEU A 57 -8.79 -4.01 21.23
CA LEU A 57 -9.97 -4.61 20.60
C LEU A 57 -10.95 -3.48 20.31
N ASP A 58 -11.23 -3.23 19.05
CA ASP A 58 -12.19 -2.23 18.59
C ASP A 58 -13.30 -2.85 17.75
N ARG A 59 -14.47 -2.24 17.80
CA ARG A 59 -15.60 -2.58 16.95
C ARG A 59 -16.43 -1.34 16.68
N SER A 60 -16.95 -1.22 15.48
CA SER A 60 -17.78 -0.10 15.11
C SER A 60 -18.81 -0.48 14.06
N ILE A 61 -19.95 0.17 14.13
CA ILE A 61 -20.98 0.12 13.08
C ILE A 61 -21.09 1.53 12.47
N SER A 62 -20.93 1.60 11.16
CA SER A 62 -21.14 2.83 10.37
C SER A 62 -22.40 2.67 9.55
N VAL A 63 -23.27 3.67 9.59
CA VAL A 63 -24.58 3.67 8.92
C VAL A 63 -24.64 4.85 7.96
N CYS A 64 -24.68 4.56 6.66
CA CYS A 64 -24.98 5.53 5.61
C CYS A 64 -26.49 5.56 5.38
N LEU A 65 -27.10 6.72 5.56
CA LEU A 65 -28.54 6.95 5.48
C LEU A 65 -28.86 7.85 4.29
N PHE A 66 -29.79 7.41 3.48
CA PHE A 66 -30.40 8.20 2.39
C PHE A 66 -31.86 8.45 2.77
N VAL A 67 -32.25 9.70 2.98
CA VAL A 67 -33.56 10.10 3.50
C VAL A 67 -34.04 11.35 2.78
N ASP A 68 -35.18 11.28 2.11
CA ASP A 68 -35.79 12.44 1.40
C ASP A 68 -34.78 13.14 0.45
N GLY A 69 -33.99 12.36 -0.32
CA GLY A 69 -32.96 12.89 -1.25
C GLY A 69 -31.71 13.46 -0.57
N LYS A 70 -31.55 13.24 0.73
CA LYS A 70 -30.43 13.72 1.54
C LYS A 70 -29.59 12.55 2.02
N PHE A 71 -28.35 12.83 2.39
CA PHE A 71 -27.37 11.82 2.80
C PHE A 71 -26.64 12.19 4.07
N GLY A 72 -26.43 11.21 4.94
CA GLY A 72 -25.55 11.33 6.10
C GLY A 72 -24.92 10.00 6.46
N SER A 73 -23.71 10.05 7.01
CA SER A 73 -22.98 8.90 7.52
C SER A 73 -22.68 9.10 9.00
N PHE A 74 -22.95 8.10 9.80
CA PHE A 74 -22.82 8.14 11.27
C PHE A 74 -22.19 6.84 11.75
N SER A 75 -21.37 6.91 12.79
CA SER A 75 -20.71 5.73 13.36
C SER A 75 -20.90 5.67 14.86
N THR A 76 -20.96 4.46 15.41
CA THR A 76 -20.95 4.20 16.84
C THR A 76 -20.23 2.89 17.14
N ASN A 77 -19.60 2.80 18.29
CA ASN A 77 -19.03 1.55 18.83
C ASN A 77 -19.96 0.81 19.82
N ARG A 78 -21.16 1.35 20.06
CA ARG A 78 -22.16 0.79 20.94
C ARG A 78 -23.14 -0.07 20.15
N LEU A 79 -22.96 -1.39 20.22
CA LEU A 79 -23.76 -2.36 19.48
C LEU A 79 -24.94 -2.93 20.31
N VAL A 80 -25.42 -2.19 21.30
CA VAL A 80 -26.59 -2.57 22.10
C VAL A 80 -27.85 -2.14 21.38
N GLU A 81 -28.77 -3.07 21.14
CA GLU A 81 -29.97 -2.86 20.30
C GLU A 81 -30.82 -1.65 20.72
N SER A 82 -31.02 -1.44 22.03
CA SER A 82 -31.79 -0.28 22.53
C SER A 82 -31.09 1.06 22.30
N GLU A 83 -29.75 1.08 22.35
CA GLU A 83 -28.96 2.29 22.07
C GLU A 83 -28.90 2.59 20.57
N LEU A 84 -28.88 1.56 19.73
CA LEU A 84 -28.92 1.71 18.26
C LEU A 84 -30.25 2.31 17.78
N ASP A 85 -31.36 1.99 18.43
CA ASP A 85 -32.65 2.58 18.11
C ASP A 85 -32.66 4.10 18.29
N ASP A 86 -32.18 4.58 19.44
CA ASP A 86 -32.03 6.02 19.69
C ASP A 86 -30.99 6.71 18.80
N PHE A 87 -29.89 6.00 18.49
CA PHE A 87 -28.88 6.47 17.56
C PHE A 87 -29.48 6.67 16.16
N LEU A 88 -30.21 5.69 15.64
CA LEU A 88 -30.83 5.76 14.31
C LEU A 88 -31.88 6.87 14.22
N LYS A 89 -32.75 7.02 15.23
CA LYS A 89 -33.73 8.11 15.30
C LYS A 89 -33.06 9.49 15.19
N LYS A 90 -32.00 9.71 15.97
CA LYS A 90 -31.22 10.96 15.95
C LYS A 90 -30.50 11.16 14.61
N ALA A 91 -29.90 10.11 14.06
CA ALA A 91 -29.21 10.15 12.78
C ALA A 91 -30.16 10.52 11.63
N ILE A 92 -31.33 9.86 11.53
CA ILE A 92 -32.34 10.15 10.51
C ILE A 92 -32.90 11.57 10.66
N ALA A 93 -33.19 12.01 11.89
CA ALA A 93 -33.63 13.39 12.14
C ALA A 93 -32.56 14.40 11.69
N THR A 94 -31.28 14.09 11.91
CA THR A 94 -30.16 14.94 11.47
C THR A 94 -30.07 14.99 9.93
N VAL A 95 -30.16 13.82 9.25
CA VAL A 95 -30.15 13.79 7.77
C VAL A 95 -31.26 14.63 7.19
N ARG A 96 -32.46 14.61 7.75
CA ARG A 96 -33.59 15.44 7.29
C ARG A 96 -33.33 16.95 7.37
N MET A 97 -32.37 17.40 8.17
CA MET A 97 -31.97 18.82 8.26
C MET A 97 -30.86 19.20 7.26
N LEU A 98 -30.22 18.22 6.61
CA LEU A 98 -29.16 18.48 5.62
C LEU A 98 -29.73 18.98 4.29
N ALA A 99 -28.84 19.51 3.45
CA ALA A 99 -29.19 19.85 2.07
C ALA A 99 -29.37 18.56 1.22
N GLU A 100 -30.24 18.65 0.23
CA GLU A 100 -30.40 17.60 -0.78
C GLU A 100 -29.13 17.45 -1.64
N ASP A 101 -28.75 16.23 -1.94
CA ASP A 101 -27.68 15.91 -2.88
C ASP A 101 -28.07 14.68 -3.74
N SER A 102 -28.67 14.96 -4.88
CA SER A 102 -29.14 13.94 -5.81
C SER A 102 -28.06 13.04 -6.40
N CYS A 103 -26.78 13.39 -6.20
CA CYS A 103 -25.66 12.56 -6.62
C CYS A 103 -25.36 11.42 -5.62
N ARG A 104 -25.85 11.52 -4.38
CA ARG A 104 -25.67 10.47 -3.37
C ARG A 104 -26.60 9.29 -3.62
N ASP A 105 -26.00 8.10 -3.74
CA ASP A 105 -26.75 6.85 -3.94
C ASP A 105 -25.94 5.64 -3.49
N LEU A 106 -26.62 4.48 -3.41
CA LEU A 106 -25.97 3.19 -3.36
C LEU A 106 -25.46 2.80 -4.77
N PRO A 107 -24.41 1.97 -4.86
CA PRO A 107 -23.95 1.46 -6.15
C PRO A 107 -25.04 0.61 -6.83
N ASP A 108 -24.96 0.53 -8.16
CA ASP A 108 -25.82 -0.39 -8.91
C ASP A 108 -25.58 -1.83 -8.47
N LYS A 109 -26.64 -2.57 -8.26
CA LYS A 109 -26.61 -3.97 -7.79
C LYS A 109 -25.79 -4.90 -8.71
N SER A 110 -25.73 -4.60 -10.00
CA SER A 110 -24.96 -5.38 -10.97
C SER A 110 -23.44 -5.25 -10.74
N ARG A 111 -22.98 -4.16 -10.13
CA ARG A 111 -21.58 -3.85 -9.87
C ARG A 111 -21.09 -4.39 -8.53
N THR A 112 -21.98 -4.76 -7.61
CA THR A 112 -21.61 -5.22 -6.28
C THR A 112 -21.01 -6.63 -6.30
N ALA A 113 -20.07 -6.88 -5.38
CA ALA A 113 -19.41 -8.17 -5.24
C ALA A 113 -20.40 -9.28 -4.84
N LYS A 114 -20.27 -10.45 -5.46
CA LYS A 114 -21.10 -11.64 -5.22
C LYS A 114 -20.33 -12.77 -4.57
N ASN A 115 -19.01 -12.73 -4.59
CA ASN A 115 -18.08 -13.79 -4.22
C ASN A 115 -17.35 -13.52 -2.89
N ALA A 116 -17.73 -12.52 -2.13
CA ALA A 116 -17.14 -12.16 -0.85
C ALA A 116 -18.08 -12.55 0.32
N VAL A 117 -18.35 -13.86 0.49
CA VAL A 117 -19.42 -14.36 1.37
C VAL A 117 -18.89 -14.67 2.77
N THR A 118 -17.75 -15.35 2.86
CA THR A 118 -17.18 -15.82 4.13
C THR A 118 -16.14 -14.84 4.70
N GLY A 119 -15.56 -13.99 3.83
CA GLY A 119 -14.45 -13.10 4.11
C GLY A 119 -13.08 -13.75 3.98
N LYS A 120 -13.01 -15.08 3.78
CA LYS A 120 -11.75 -15.85 3.71
C LYS A 120 -11.39 -16.31 2.30
N GLU A 121 -12.09 -15.86 1.28
CA GLU A 121 -11.94 -16.29 -0.10
C GLU A 121 -10.54 -16.02 -0.67
N LEU A 122 -9.87 -14.98 -0.18
CA LEU A 122 -8.52 -14.62 -0.60
C LEU A 122 -7.40 -15.30 0.21
N GLY A 123 -7.74 -16.18 1.17
CA GLY A 123 -6.73 -16.88 1.97
C GLY A 123 -5.84 -15.95 2.80
N LEU A 124 -6.37 -14.81 3.26
CA LEU A 124 -5.64 -13.82 4.05
C LEU A 124 -5.78 -14.03 5.56
N PHE A 125 -6.55 -15.03 5.99
CA PHE A 125 -6.76 -15.31 7.41
C PHE A 125 -5.97 -16.55 7.85
N ASP A 126 -5.09 -16.40 8.83
CA ASP A 126 -4.32 -17.50 9.43
C ASP A 126 -5.16 -18.22 10.48
N GLU A 127 -5.58 -19.44 10.18
CA GLU A 127 -6.39 -20.27 11.10
C GLU A 127 -5.63 -20.67 12.39
N THR A 128 -4.31 -20.46 12.44
CA THR A 128 -3.49 -20.72 13.63
C THR A 128 -3.47 -19.56 14.62
N TYR A 129 -3.99 -18.38 14.25
CA TYR A 129 -4.01 -17.17 15.07
C TYR A 129 -4.53 -17.40 16.51
N PRO A 130 -5.62 -18.16 16.74
CA PRO A 130 -6.14 -18.37 18.11
C PRO A 130 -5.18 -19.14 19.04
N ALA A 131 -4.20 -19.83 18.48
CA ALA A 131 -3.21 -20.57 19.27
C ALA A 131 -2.04 -19.68 19.75
N LEU A 132 -1.95 -18.43 19.29
CA LEU A 132 -0.91 -17.50 19.71
C LEU A 132 -1.12 -17.02 21.14
N THR A 133 -0.07 -17.19 21.97
CA THR A 133 -0.07 -16.72 23.35
C THR A 133 0.75 -15.42 23.49
N SER A 134 0.48 -14.65 24.55
CA SER A 134 1.28 -13.44 24.86
C SER A 134 2.75 -13.78 25.06
N ASP A 135 3.07 -14.92 25.71
CA ASP A 135 4.45 -15.39 25.88
C ASP A 135 5.11 -15.72 24.53
N GLY A 136 4.34 -16.29 23.57
CA GLY A 136 4.83 -16.58 22.23
C GLY A 136 5.19 -15.30 21.47
N ARG A 137 4.32 -14.29 21.52
CA ARG A 137 4.53 -12.96 20.92
C ARG A 137 5.74 -12.25 21.50
N LEU A 138 5.83 -12.24 22.84
CA LEU A 138 6.96 -11.65 23.54
C LEU A 138 8.30 -12.32 23.14
N ARG A 139 8.32 -13.65 23.04
CA ARG A 139 9.53 -14.36 22.59
C ARG A 139 9.91 -13.98 21.17
N MET A 140 8.97 -13.89 20.25
CA MET A 140 9.26 -13.43 18.88
C MET A 140 9.91 -12.05 18.87
N ALA A 141 9.42 -11.10 19.67
CA ALA A 141 9.99 -9.76 19.77
C ALA A 141 11.41 -9.77 20.37
N ILE A 142 11.64 -10.52 21.47
CA ILE A 142 12.93 -10.57 22.15
C ILE A 142 13.98 -11.36 21.36
N ASP A 143 13.61 -12.52 20.82
CA ASP A 143 14.54 -13.40 20.09
C ASP A 143 15.00 -12.81 18.75
N ALA A 144 14.26 -11.82 18.23
CA ALA A 144 14.63 -11.07 17.02
C ALA A 144 15.71 -10.01 17.27
N SER A 145 15.95 -9.62 18.54
CA SER A 145 16.93 -8.59 18.89
C SER A 145 18.36 -8.97 18.57
N ILE A 146 19.07 -8.02 17.97
CA ILE A 146 20.49 -8.10 17.67
C ILE A 146 21.36 -7.28 18.63
N PHE A 147 20.75 -6.55 19.58
CA PHE A 147 21.46 -5.60 20.44
C PHE A 147 22.65 -6.21 21.17
N LYS A 148 22.46 -7.36 21.84
CA LYS A 148 23.51 -8.05 22.54
C LYS A 148 24.72 -8.47 21.68
N LYS A 149 24.45 -8.70 20.39
CA LYS A 149 25.46 -9.08 19.40
C LYS A 149 26.30 -7.88 18.96
N HIS A 150 25.71 -6.72 18.80
CA HIS A 150 26.34 -5.55 18.16
C HIS A 150 26.54 -4.33 19.09
N CYS A 151 26.17 -4.39 20.38
CA CYS A 151 26.35 -3.27 21.31
C CYS A 151 27.80 -2.85 21.53
N GLY A 152 28.78 -3.69 21.18
CA GLY A 152 30.20 -3.35 21.14
C GLY A 152 30.71 -2.81 19.81
N ASP A 153 29.89 -2.87 18.73
CA ASP A 153 30.28 -2.56 17.37
C ASP A 153 29.57 -1.28 16.87
N GLY A 154 29.37 -0.31 17.75
CA GLY A 154 28.78 0.98 17.41
C GLY A 154 27.25 1.03 17.51
N LEU A 155 26.55 -0.08 17.73
CA LEU A 155 25.10 -0.07 17.97
C LEU A 155 24.81 0.51 19.37
N ILE A 156 24.04 1.60 19.43
CA ILE A 156 23.73 2.31 20.68
C ILE A 156 22.25 2.21 21.09
N SER A 157 21.34 1.93 20.15
CA SER A 157 19.93 1.72 20.43
C SER A 157 19.31 0.78 19.41
N GLU A 158 18.40 -0.08 19.87
CA GLU A 158 17.56 -0.93 19.06
C GLU A 158 16.13 -0.89 19.59
N GLU A 159 15.20 -0.44 18.75
CA GLU A 159 13.76 -0.43 19.02
C GLU A 159 13.09 -1.45 18.12
N GLY A 160 12.71 -2.60 18.68
CA GLY A 160 12.01 -3.68 17.99
C GLY A 160 10.52 -3.66 18.30
N GLU A 161 9.66 -3.98 17.33
CA GLU A 161 8.24 -4.07 17.53
C GLU A 161 7.68 -5.27 16.76
N TYR A 162 7.13 -6.24 17.49
CA TYR A 162 6.30 -7.28 16.94
C TYR A 162 4.84 -6.88 17.14
N SER A 163 4.03 -7.01 16.08
CA SER A 163 2.59 -6.85 16.17
C SER A 163 1.86 -7.89 15.33
N ASP A 164 0.68 -8.24 15.79
CA ASP A 164 -0.29 -9.01 15.00
C ASP A 164 -1.69 -8.45 15.13
N SER A 165 -2.51 -8.70 14.12
CA SER A 165 -3.87 -8.22 14.11
C SER A 165 -4.83 -9.15 13.39
N ILE A 166 -6.11 -9.02 13.76
CA ILE A 166 -7.25 -9.50 12.98
C ILE A 166 -8.06 -8.28 12.55
N PHE A 167 -8.47 -8.25 11.32
CA PHE A 167 -9.49 -7.33 10.82
C PHE A 167 -10.62 -8.11 10.17
N ASP A 168 -11.86 -7.82 10.56
CA ASP A 168 -13.07 -8.45 10.02
C ASP A 168 -14.12 -7.38 9.73
N SER A 169 -14.57 -7.29 8.50
CA SER A 169 -15.50 -6.29 8.00
C SER A 169 -16.66 -6.93 7.26
N LEU A 170 -17.88 -6.51 7.61
CA LEU A 170 -19.13 -6.87 6.93
C LEU A 170 -19.77 -5.60 6.35
N VAL A 171 -20.06 -5.60 5.06
CA VAL A 171 -20.82 -4.55 4.38
C VAL A 171 -22.14 -5.10 3.88
N ILE A 172 -23.25 -4.47 4.28
CA ILE A 172 -24.61 -4.82 3.84
C ILE A 172 -25.34 -3.54 3.41
N ASP A 173 -26.28 -3.67 2.48
CA ASP A 173 -27.13 -2.56 2.09
C ASP A 173 -28.59 -2.96 1.83
N SER A 174 -29.46 -1.96 1.68
CA SER A 174 -30.88 -2.15 1.40
C SER A 174 -31.16 -2.66 -0.03
N ASN A 175 -30.16 -2.66 -0.94
CA ASN A 175 -30.27 -3.27 -2.26
C ASN A 175 -29.93 -4.77 -2.27
N GLY A 176 -29.58 -5.33 -1.10
CA GLY A 176 -29.26 -6.74 -0.91
C GLY A 176 -27.79 -7.09 -1.06
N LEU A 177 -26.90 -6.12 -0.99
CA LEU A 177 -25.45 -6.35 -0.82
C LEU A 177 -25.21 -7.08 0.50
N ARG A 178 -24.31 -8.05 0.48
CA ARG A 178 -23.72 -8.67 1.66
C ARG A 178 -22.33 -9.18 1.31
N CYS A 179 -21.31 -8.46 1.74
CA CYS A 179 -19.91 -8.79 1.52
C CYS A 179 -19.16 -8.83 2.84
N ARG A 180 -18.24 -9.78 2.99
CA ARG A 180 -17.36 -9.90 4.16
C ARG A 180 -15.91 -9.99 3.71
N HIS A 181 -15.02 -9.40 4.49
CA HIS A 181 -13.58 -9.51 4.33
C HIS A 181 -12.96 -9.75 5.69
N THR A 182 -12.09 -10.76 5.78
CA THR A 182 -11.41 -11.13 7.02
C THR A 182 -9.93 -11.38 6.69
N GLU A 183 -9.05 -10.74 7.42
CA GLU A 183 -7.61 -10.90 7.27
C GLU A 183 -6.90 -10.91 8.63
N THR A 184 -5.76 -11.58 8.68
CA THR A 184 -4.75 -11.43 9.72
C THR A 184 -3.54 -10.69 9.16
N SER A 185 -2.81 -9.99 10.02
CA SER A 185 -1.49 -9.45 9.70
C SER A 185 -0.52 -9.79 10.83
N PHE A 186 0.67 -10.16 10.47
CA PHE A 186 1.81 -10.36 11.37
C PHE A 186 2.94 -9.49 10.88
N GLU A 187 3.48 -8.67 11.76
CA GLU A 187 4.49 -7.68 11.42
C GLU A 187 5.62 -7.70 12.44
N TYR A 188 6.82 -7.48 11.96
CA TYR A 188 7.98 -7.15 12.79
C TYR A 188 8.73 -6.01 12.15
N GLY A 189 8.93 -4.93 12.90
CA GLY A 189 9.75 -3.80 12.53
C GLY A 189 10.84 -3.57 13.56
N VAL A 190 11.99 -3.09 13.12
CA VAL A 190 13.09 -2.71 13.99
C VAL A 190 13.81 -1.50 13.46
N GLU A 191 13.99 -0.51 14.31
CA GLU A 191 14.86 0.63 14.09
C GLU A 191 16.12 0.49 14.93
N VAL A 192 17.27 0.72 14.32
CA VAL A 192 18.56 0.72 15.01
C VAL A 192 19.25 2.07 14.85
N THR A 193 19.95 2.49 15.88
CA THR A 193 20.83 3.66 15.87
C THR A 193 22.26 3.24 16.14
N VAL A 194 23.15 3.62 15.23
CA VAL A 194 24.60 3.42 15.38
C VAL A 194 25.29 4.77 15.59
N GLN A 195 26.47 4.74 16.20
CA GLN A 195 27.28 5.92 16.45
C GLN A 195 28.67 5.72 15.85
N ASP A 196 29.18 6.75 15.14
CA ASP A 196 30.56 6.76 14.66
C ASP A 196 31.57 7.21 15.73
N ALA A 197 32.85 7.21 15.39
CA ALA A 197 33.92 7.60 16.30
C ALA A 197 33.87 9.08 16.73
N ASP A 198 33.23 9.94 15.93
CA ASP A 198 33.07 11.37 16.19
C ASP A 198 31.80 11.67 17.01
N GLY A 199 30.99 10.66 17.34
CA GLY A 199 29.76 10.77 18.11
C GLY A 199 28.50 11.09 17.29
N ASN A 200 28.58 11.12 15.95
CA ASN A 200 27.42 11.30 15.09
C ASN A 200 26.56 10.02 15.08
N ARG A 201 25.25 10.21 14.98
CA ARG A 201 24.28 9.12 15.03
C ARG A 201 23.62 8.92 13.68
N TYR A 202 23.39 7.63 13.35
CA TYR A 202 22.78 7.22 12.11
C TYR A 202 21.76 6.14 12.42
N SER A 203 20.51 6.35 12.00
CA SER A 203 19.43 5.40 12.21
C SER A 203 18.98 4.79 10.90
N SER A 204 18.56 3.54 10.97
CA SER A 204 17.87 2.90 9.87
C SER A 204 16.91 1.86 10.40
N TYR A 205 15.93 1.51 9.60
CA TYR A 205 14.91 0.52 9.94
C TYR A 205 14.82 -0.58 8.89
N TRP A 206 14.25 -1.69 9.31
CA TRP A 206 13.78 -2.74 8.42
C TRP A 206 12.57 -3.43 9.02
N TRP A 207 11.74 -4.02 8.18
CA TRP A 207 10.49 -4.63 8.61
C TRP A 207 10.06 -5.75 7.68
N ALA A 208 9.22 -6.65 8.17
CA ALA A 208 8.54 -7.69 7.44
C ALA A 208 7.07 -7.73 7.86
N ALA A 209 6.18 -8.02 6.93
CA ALA A 209 4.76 -8.23 7.20
C ALA A 209 4.21 -9.30 6.28
N THR A 210 3.21 -10.05 6.77
CA THR A 210 2.56 -11.11 6.02
C THR A 210 1.20 -11.44 6.64
N PRO A 211 0.20 -11.91 5.87
CA PRO A 211 -1.04 -12.40 6.44
C PRO A 211 -0.90 -13.76 7.16
N MET A 212 0.20 -14.51 6.95
CA MET A 212 0.42 -15.84 7.53
C MET A 212 1.66 -15.86 8.41
N LEU A 213 1.52 -16.21 9.70
CA LEU A 213 2.63 -16.23 10.66
C LEU A 213 3.83 -17.08 10.19
N LYS A 214 3.57 -18.23 9.56
CA LYS A 214 4.62 -19.13 9.05
C LYS A 214 5.55 -18.49 8.02
N ASP A 215 5.07 -17.43 7.34
CA ASP A 215 5.81 -16.73 6.28
C ASP A 215 6.48 -15.45 6.79
N LEU A 216 6.33 -15.12 8.09
CA LEU A 216 6.96 -13.96 8.70
C LEU A 216 8.45 -14.22 8.95
N ASN A 217 9.30 -13.59 8.15
CA ASN A 217 10.76 -13.64 8.35
C ASN A 217 11.26 -12.45 9.17
N ILE A 218 11.36 -12.65 10.49
CA ILE A 218 11.83 -11.63 11.44
C ILE A 218 13.36 -11.68 11.66
N LYS A 219 14.01 -12.81 11.37
CA LYS A 219 15.41 -13.07 11.76
C LYS A 219 16.40 -12.14 11.08
N ASP A 220 16.10 -11.70 9.85
CA ASP A 220 17.00 -10.86 9.05
C ASP A 220 16.71 -9.36 9.23
N CYS A 221 15.64 -8.99 9.95
CA CYS A 221 15.24 -7.59 10.08
C CYS A 221 16.28 -6.77 10.82
N GLY A 222 16.72 -7.19 12.00
CA GLY A 222 17.72 -6.49 12.80
C GLY A 222 19.05 -6.34 12.07
N GLU A 223 19.57 -7.41 11.50
CA GLU A 223 20.83 -7.39 10.74
C GLU A 223 20.73 -6.49 9.50
N THR A 224 19.59 -6.45 8.86
CA THR A 224 19.37 -5.58 7.69
C THR A 224 19.31 -4.12 8.12
N ALA A 225 18.58 -3.79 9.18
CA ALA A 225 18.53 -2.44 9.74
C ALA A 225 19.92 -1.97 10.17
N TYR A 226 20.67 -2.82 10.88
CA TYR A 226 22.04 -2.52 11.31
C TYR A 226 22.98 -2.25 10.14
N ARG A 227 23.02 -3.12 9.12
CA ARG A 227 23.84 -2.89 7.92
C ARG A 227 23.47 -1.61 7.21
N ARG A 228 22.16 -1.27 7.12
CA ARG A 228 21.68 -0.04 6.51
C ARG A 228 22.10 1.19 7.33
N ALA A 229 22.07 1.14 8.66
CA ALA A 229 22.53 2.21 9.53
C ALA A 229 24.05 2.43 9.42
N MET A 230 24.83 1.35 9.51
CA MET A 230 26.29 1.40 9.34
C MET A 230 26.72 1.94 7.99
N ALA A 231 25.98 1.60 6.92
CA ALA A 231 26.28 2.10 5.58
C ALA A 231 26.08 3.61 5.43
N GLN A 232 25.36 4.27 6.33
CA GLN A 232 25.16 5.73 6.31
C GLN A 232 26.29 6.53 6.98
N ILE A 233 27.28 5.87 7.60
CA ILE A 233 28.38 6.53 8.30
C ILE A 233 29.27 7.26 7.29
N GLY A 234 29.62 8.52 7.61
CA GLY A 234 30.51 9.36 6.78
C GLY A 234 29.86 9.92 5.52
N PRO A 235 28.67 10.53 5.62
CA PRO A 235 27.99 11.10 4.45
C PRO A 235 28.79 12.25 3.87
N VAL A 236 28.78 12.35 2.53
CA VAL A 236 29.40 13.44 1.80
C VAL A 236 28.32 14.33 1.18
N LYS A 237 28.67 15.61 0.98
CA LYS A 237 27.86 16.53 0.16
C LYS A 237 28.13 16.25 -1.31
N VAL A 238 27.07 16.21 -2.10
CA VAL A 238 27.13 16.09 -3.55
C VAL A 238 26.74 17.43 -4.15
N GLU A 239 27.44 17.86 -5.20
CA GLU A 239 27.11 19.12 -5.89
C GLU A 239 25.70 19.06 -6.49
N SER A 240 25.03 20.22 -6.48
CA SER A 240 23.72 20.35 -7.15
C SER A 240 23.87 20.11 -8.65
N GLY A 241 22.96 19.37 -9.26
CA GLY A 241 23.04 19.04 -10.67
C GLY A 241 22.02 17.98 -11.11
N LYS A 242 22.16 17.55 -12.37
CA LYS A 242 21.34 16.46 -12.92
C LYS A 242 22.08 15.13 -12.78
N TYR A 243 21.39 14.19 -12.15
CA TYR A 243 21.90 12.83 -11.95
C TYR A 243 20.91 11.81 -12.50
N SER A 244 21.40 10.64 -12.83
CA SER A 244 20.54 9.47 -12.88
C SER A 244 20.16 9.07 -11.44
N MET A 245 18.92 8.65 -11.25
CA MET A 245 18.39 8.23 -9.96
C MET A 245 17.98 6.77 -10.02
N VAL A 246 18.47 5.97 -9.09
CA VAL A 246 17.88 4.66 -8.78
C VAL A 246 17.17 4.80 -7.46
N ILE A 247 15.90 4.37 -7.39
CA ILE A 247 15.11 4.44 -6.17
C ILE A 247 14.80 3.02 -5.68
N ASP A 248 15.18 2.73 -4.43
CA ASP A 248 15.00 1.43 -3.79
C ASP A 248 13.51 1.06 -3.71
N SER A 249 13.16 -0.20 -3.98
CA SER A 249 11.78 -0.73 -3.91
C SER A 249 11.11 -0.48 -2.54
N GLU A 250 11.92 -0.32 -1.48
CA GLU A 250 11.41 0.06 -0.16
C GLU A 250 10.67 1.40 -0.18
N VAL A 251 11.13 2.36 -0.96
CA VAL A 251 10.59 3.73 -1.00
C VAL A 251 9.97 4.14 -2.34
N ALA A 252 10.07 3.29 -3.36
CA ALA A 252 9.63 3.60 -4.72
C ALA A 252 8.13 3.94 -4.84
N SER A 253 7.27 3.35 -4.00
CA SER A 253 5.83 3.66 -3.95
C SER A 253 5.53 5.13 -3.65
N ARG A 254 6.49 5.88 -3.06
CA ARG A 254 6.38 7.33 -2.83
C ARG A 254 6.18 8.11 -4.12
N LEU A 255 6.72 7.64 -5.24
CA LEU A 255 6.57 8.30 -6.54
C LEU A 255 5.31 7.88 -7.30
N VAL A 256 4.79 6.67 -7.06
CA VAL A 256 3.57 6.15 -7.71
C VAL A 256 2.33 6.70 -7.05
N THR A 257 2.30 6.81 -5.72
CA THR A 257 1.11 7.23 -4.96
C THR A 257 0.51 8.57 -5.44
N PRO A 258 1.28 9.63 -5.74
CA PRO A 258 0.70 10.87 -6.26
C PRO A 258 0.04 10.71 -7.64
N VAL A 259 0.55 9.81 -8.49
CA VAL A 259 -0.06 9.49 -9.79
C VAL A 259 -1.43 8.83 -9.59
N LEU A 260 -1.50 7.81 -8.72
CA LEU A 260 -2.77 7.12 -8.41
C LEU A 260 -3.79 8.09 -7.79
N ASN A 261 -3.38 8.93 -6.85
CA ASN A 261 -4.25 9.94 -6.22
C ASN A 261 -4.79 10.95 -7.24
N ALA A 262 -3.98 11.33 -8.25
CA ALA A 262 -4.40 12.24 -9.30
C ALA A 262 -5.43 11.62 -10.26
N LEU A 263 -5.53 10.29 -10.33
CA LEU A 263 -6.56 9.55 -11.09
C LEU A 263 -7.88 9.40 -10.29
N GLY A 264 -7.91 9.81 -9.01
CA GLY A 264 -9.07 9.68 -8.13
C GLY A 264 -10.18 10.69 -8.43
N GLY A 265 -11.42 10.25 -8.37
CA GLY A 265 -12.62 11.02 -8.72
C GLY A 265 -12.75 12.33 -7.93
N TYR A 266 -12.32 12.35 -6.67
CA TYR A 266 -12.34 13.57 -5.87
C TYR A 266 -11.38 14.64 -6.43
N SER A 267 -10.14 14.25 -6.76
CA SER A 267 -9.13 15.16 -7.34
C SER A 267 -9.60 15.70 -8.71
N LEU A 268 -10.20 14.83 -9.52
CA LEU A 268 -10.75 15.19 -10.83
C LEU A 268 -11.93 16.16 -10.71
N GLN A 269 -12.86 15.90 -9.78
CA GLN A 269 -14.04 16.73 -9.55
C GLN A 269 -13.63 18.13 -9.06
N GLN A 270 -12.65 18.24 -8.19
CA GLN A 270 -12.12 19.52 -7.71
C GLN A 270 -11.25 20.25 -8.75
N LYS A 271 -11.00 19.64 -9.91
CA LYS A 271 -10.02 20.11 -10.90
C LYS A 271 -8.62 20.32 -10.29
N ASN A 272 -8.32 19.55 -9.27
CA ASN A 272 -7.03 19.56 -8.55
C ASN A 272 -6.26 18.29 -8.88
N SER A 273 -6.04 18.04 -10.17
CA SER A 273 -5.35 16.87 -10.67
C SER A 273 -4.53 17.22 -11.91
N PHE A 274 -3.22 16.89 -11.87
CA PHE A 274 -2.36 16.97 -13.05
C PHE A 274 -2.67 15.87 -14.09
N MET A 275 -3.55 14.91 -13.75
CA MET A 275 -4.05 13.87 -14.65
C MET A 275 -5.46 14.19 -15.20
N LEU A 276 -5.90 15.45 -15.06
CA LEU A 276 -7.20 15.86 -15.62
C LEU A 276 -7.21 15.64 -17.14
N ASP A 277 -8.32 15.09 -17.65
CA ASP A 277 -8.51 14.76 -19.07
C ASP A 277 -7.47 13.81 -19.68
N SER A 278 -6.79 12.99 -18.85
CA SER A 278 -5.77 12.05 -19.31
C SER A 278 -6.32 10.67 -19.74
N LEU A 279 -7.56 10.34 -19.43
CA LEU A 279 -8.17 9.05 -19.78
C LEU A 279 -8.07 8.79 -21.30
N GLY A 280 -7.56 7.63 -21.68
CA GLY A 280 -7.29 7.23 -23.06
C GLY A 280 -6.09 7.93 -23.71
N LYS A 281 -5.33 8.76 -22.98
CA LYS A 281 -4.17 9.46 -23.53
C LYS A 281 -2.85 8.83 -23.09
N LYS A 282 -1.86 8.87 -23.96
CA LYS A 282 -0.48 8.45 -23.66
C LYS A 282 0.21 9.56 -22.85
N MET A 283 0.36 9.31 -21.55
CA MET A 283 0.99 10.24 -20.59
C MET A 283 2.38 9.79 -20.15
N PHE A 284 2.69 8.51 -20.35
CA PHE A 284 3.89 7.84 -19.86
C PHE A 284 4.65 7.13 -21.00
N PRO A 285 5.87 6.65 -20.74
CA PRO A 285 6.59 5.81 -21.70
C PRO A 285 5.80 4.59 -22.13
N GLU A 286 5.96 4.15 -23.37
CA GLU A 286 5.22 3.02 -23.95
C GLU A 286 5.45 1.69 -23.21
N TRP A 287 6.61 1.53 -22.60
CA TRP A 287 6.96 0.32 -21.83
C TRP A 287 6.47 0.36 -20.38
N MET A 288 5.85 1.44 -19.92
CA MET A 288 5.32 1.53 -18.55
C MET A 288 3.93 0.93 -18.47
N ASN A 289 3.79 -0.06 -17.58
CA ASN A 289 2.53 -0.73 -17.30
C ASN A 289 2.30 -0.82 -15.79
N ILE A 290 1.14 -0.33 -15.33
CA ILE A 290 0.66 -0.48 -13.95
C ILE A 290 -0.71 -1.12 -14.00
N TRP A 291 -0.86 -2.23 -13.30
CA TRP A 291 -2.11 -2.97 -13.20
C TRP A 291 -2.61 -2.97 -11.76
N ASP A 292 -3.92 -2.89 -11.56
CA ASP A 292 -4.52 -3.25 -10.28
C ASP A 292 -4.81 -4.75 -10.27
N ARG A 293 -4.27 -5.47 -9.27
CA ARG A 293 -4.42 -6.93 -9.10
C ARG A 293 -5.03 -7.24 -7.73
N PRO A 294 -6.32 -6.93 -7.55
CA PRO A 294 -6.96 -6.94 -6.25
C PRO A 294 -7.23 -8.34 -5.68
N ALA A 295 -7.30 -9.37 -6.52
CA ALA A 295 -7.72 -10.73 -6.13
C ALA A 295 -6.56 -11.72 -6.01
N SER A 296 -5.35 -11.25 -5.67
CA SER A 296 -4.18 -12.12 -5.47
C SER A 296 -4.30 -12.90 -4.15
N VAL A 297 -4.50 -14.21 -4.24
CA VAL A 297 -4.70 -15.08 -3.08
C VAL A 297 -3.46 -15.14 -2.19
N GLY A 298 -3.62 -14.94 -0.88
CA GLY A 298 -2.54 -14.96 0.10
C GLY A 298 -1.64 -13.71 0.11
N GLU A 299 -1.95 -12.70 -0.70
CA GLU A 299 -1.09 -11.52 -0.84
C GLU A 299 -1.69 -10.29 -0.18
N THR A 300 -0.87 -9.59 0.61
CA THR A 300 -1.23 -8.39 1.35
C THR A 300 -1.87 -7.32 0.45
N GLY A 301 -2.95 -6.70 0.94
CA GLY A 301 -3.67 -5.64 0.24
C GLY A 301 -4.72 -6.14 -0.77
N SER A 302 -4.87 -7.47 -0.95
CA SER A 302 -5.91 -8.02 -1.81
C SER A 302 -7.30 -7.85 -1.21
N ARG A 303 -8.29 -7.50 -2.04
CA ARG A 303 -9.70 -7.29 -1.66
C ARG A 303 -10.62 -7.63 -2.81
N LEU A 304 -11.79 -8.19 -2.51
CA LEU A 304 -12.82 -8.53 -3.50
C LEU A 304 -13.84 -7.40 -3.73
N PHE A 305 -13.83 -6.37 -2.90
CA PHE A 305 -14.74 -5.23 -2.99
C PHE A 305 -14.14 -3.97 -2.34
N ASP A 306 -14.59 -2.81 -2.79
CA ASP A 306 -14.26 -1.50 -2.21
C ASP A 306 -15.20 -1.14 -1.04
N SER A 307 -15.09 0.08 -0.49
CA SER A 307 -15.90 0.52 0.67
C SER A 307 -17.40 0.66 0.34
N GLU A 308 -17.74 0.77 -0.96
CA GLU A 308 -19.13 0.77 -1.41
C GLU A 308 -19.70 -0.64 -1.61
N GLY A 309 -18.85 -1.69 -1.53
CA GLY A 309 -19.19 -3.07 -1.86
C GLY A 309 -19.15 -3.36 -3.36
N VAL A 310 -18.57 -2.48 -4.16
CA VAL A 310 -18.36 -2.68 -5.60
C VAL A 310 -17.27 -3.72 -5.80
N ALA A 311 -17.51 -4.69 -6.70
CA ALA A 311 -16.57 -5.75 -7.00
C ALA A 311 -15.28 -5.20 -7.61
N THR A 312 -14.15 -5.63 -7.08
CA THR A 312 -12.84 -5.36 -7.68
C THR A 312 -12.57 -6.33 -8.83
N ALA A 313 -11.76 -5.90 -9.79
CA ALA A 313 -11.32 -6.71 -10.91
C ALA A 313 -9.89 -6.38 -11.29
N GLU A 314 -9.19 -7.34 -11.91
CA GLU A 314 -7.89 -7.04 -12.50
C GLU A 314 -8.06 -6.03 -13.63
N THR A 315 -7.39 -4.87 -13.52
CA THR A 315 -7.62 -3.72 -14.41
C THR A 315 -6.30 -3.04 -14.77
N PRO A 316 -6.03 -2.74 -16.05
CA PRO A 316 -4.90 -1.92 -16.43
C PRO A 316 -5.16 -0.45 -16.04
N ILE A 317 -4.42 0.07 -15.05
CA ILE A 317 -4.45 1.49 -14.68
C ILE A 317 -3.73 2.30 -15.76
N ILE A 318 -2.51 1.86 -16.09
CA ILE A 318 -1.69 2.40 -17.17
C ILE A 318 -1.21 1.22 -18.00
N GLU A 319 -1.49 1.22 -19.28
CA GLU A 319 -1.04 0.18 -20.21
C GLU A 319 -0.38 0.81 -21.43
N ASN A 320 0.84 0.37 -21.72
CA ASN A 320 1.67 0.92 -22.81
C ASN A 320 1.79 2.46 -22.73
N GLY A 321 1.87 2.99 -21.50
CA GLY A 321 1.95 4.42 -21.21
C GLY A 321 0.63 5.18 -21.37
N VAL A 322 -0.46 4.53 -21.73
CA VAL A 322 -1.81 5.10 -21.85
C VAL A 322 -2.55 4.96 -20.52
N VAL A 323 -3.22 6.02 -20.10
CA VAL A 323 -4.10 6.00 -18.90
C VAL A 323 -5.42 5.35 -19.27
N ASN A 324 -5.73 4.19 -18.69
CA ASN A 324 -6.93 3.43 -19.01
C ASN A 324 -8.00 3.51 -17.92
N GLU A 325 -7.65 3.93 -16.71
CA GLU A 325 -8.58 3.90 -15.58
C GLU A 325 -8.53 5.21 -14.80
N TYR A 326 -9.72 5.71 -14.41
CA TYR A 326 -9.93 6.67 -13.33
C TYR A 326 -10.65 5.95 -12.18
N PHE A 327 -10.35 6.31 -10.94
CA PHE A 327 -10.99 5.75 -9.75
C PHE A 327 -12.22 6.57 -9.38
N ILE A 328 -13.39 6.12 -9.81
CA ILE A 328 -14.65 6.86 -9.75
C ILE A 328 -15.69 6.06 -8.99
N ASN A 329 -15.94 6.43 -7.73
CA ASN A 329 -17.02 5.85 -6.95
C ASN A 329 -18.39 6.31 -7.42
N THR A 330 -19.47 5.73 -6.88
CA THR A 330 -20.86 6.02 -7.26
C THR A 330 -21.19 7.50 -7.16
N TYR A 331 -20.72 8.17 -6.11
CA TYR A 331 -20.99 9.60 -5.89
C TYR A 331 -20.27 10.48 -6.91
N MET A 332 -18.97 10.25 -7.10
CA MET A 332 -18.17 11.04 -8.04
C MET A 332 -18.63 10.85 -9.49
N SER A 333 -19.05 9.63 -9.85
CA SER A 333 -19.63 9.35 -11.17
C SER A 333 -20.78 10.30 -11.49
N LYS A 334 -21.73 10.44 -10.57
CA LYS A 334 -22.88 11.36 -10.76
C LYS A 334 -22.48 12.82 -10.74
N LYS A 335 -21.42 13.20 -9.99
CA LYS A 335 -20.94 14.59 -9.93
C LYS A 335 -20.23 15.05 -11.19
N ILE A 336 -19.47 14.19 -11.85
CA ILE A 336 -18.63 14.56 -12.99
C ILE A 336 -19.09 13.95 -14.33
N GLY A 337 -20.10 13.07 -14.30
CA GLY A 337 -20.66 12.47 -15.51
C GLY A 337 -19.75 11.44 -16.18
N ILE A 338 -18.87 10.79 -15.42
CA ILE A 338 -18.00 9.69 -15.89
C ILE A 338 -18.55 8.37 -15.33
N GLU A 339 -18.50 7.31 -16.15
CA GLU A 339 -18.93 5.98 -15.70
C GLU A 339 -18.17 5.56 -14.42
N PRO A 340 -18.88 4.96 -13.43
CA PRO A 340 -18.27 4.57 -12.20
C PRO A 340 -17.37 3.35 -12.38
N THR A 341 -16.23 3.35 -11.69
CA THR A 341 -15.29 2.23 -11.59
C THR A 341 -15.22 1.74 -10.13
N ILE A 342 -14.07 1.65 -9.52
CA ILE A 342 -13.88 1.46 -8.08
C ILE A 342 -13.41 2.77 -7.45
N GLU A 343 -13.51 2.88 -6.10
CA GLU A 343 -13.16 4.16 -5.45
C GLU A 343 -11.65 4.47 -5.47
N ASP A 344 -10.78 3.46 -5.38
CA ASP A 344 -9.32 3.56 -5.38
C ASP A 344 -8.66 2.29 -5.93
N ALA A 345 -7.38 2.40 -6.34
CA ALA A 345 -6.57 1.23 -6.66
C ALA A 345 -6.40 0.35 -5.42
N THR A 346 -6.68 -0.93 -5.56
CA THR A 346 -6.63 -1.89 -4.46
C THR A 346 -5.21 -2.41 -4.23
N ARG A 347 -4.61 -3.00 -5.26
CA ARG A 347 -3.28 -3.61 -5.21
C ARG A 347 -2.50 -3.34 -6.50
N PRO A 348 -2.04 -2.08 -6.68
CA PRO A 348 -1.33 -1.69 -7.89
C PRO A 348 0.04 -2.35 -7.99
N VAL A 349 0.35 -2.89 -9.17
CA VAL A 349 1.58 -3.58 -9.53
C VAL A 349 2.21 -2.88 -10.72
N LEU A 350 3.43 -2.37 -10.57
CA LEU A 350 4.21 -1.87 -11.69
C LEU A 350 5.03 -3.03 -12.27
N LEU A 351 4.79 -3.34 -13.54
CA LEU A 351 5.45 -4.47 -14.21
C LEU A 351 6.89 -4.12 -14.57
N THR A 352 7.76 -5.14 -14.53
CA THR A 352 9.16 -5.00 -14.97
C THR A 352 9.22 -4.48 -16.40
N CYS A 353 10.02 -3.47 -16.62
CA CYS A 353 10.16 -2.82 -17.93
C CYS A 353 11.54 -2.16 -18.10
N ALA A 354 11.91 -1.88 -19.35
CA ALA A 354 13.09 -1.10 -19.66
C ALA A 354 12.91 -0.29 -20.93
N ALA A 355 13.49 0.91 -20.96
CA ALA A 355 13.56 1.73 -22.16
C ALA A 355 14.31 0.98 -23.29
N PRO A 356 13.93 1.13 -24.55
CA PRO A 356 14.58 0.45 -25.68
C PRO A 356 16.10 0.68 -25.74
N SER A 357 16.56 1.85 -25.34
CA SER A 357 18.00 2.20 -25.25
C SER A 357 18.77 1.41 -24.20
N ILE A 358 18.10 0.80 -23.23
CA ILE A 358 18.68 0.03 -22.13
C ILE A 358 18.40 -1.47 -22.30
N ALA A 359 17.30 -1.85 -22.92
CA ALA A 359 16.89 -3.24 -23.09
C ALA A 359 17.98 -4.14 -23.72
N SER A 360 18.75 -3.60 -24.66
CA SER A 360 19.89 -4.31 -25.26
C SER A 360 21.04 -4.62 -24.30
N LYS A 361 21.18 -3.85 -23.21
CA LYS A 361 22.18 -4.09 -22.15
C LYS A 361 21.70 -5.18 -21.17
N VAL A 362 20.40 -5.28 -20.91
CA VAL A 362 19.80 -6.29 -20.01
C VAL A 362 19.99 -7.69 -20.60
N THR A 363 19.77 -7.86 -21.90
CA THR A 363 19.91 -9.16 -22.58
C THR A 363 21.34 -9.67 -22.69
N SER A 364 22.35 -8.79 -22.54
CA SER A 364 23.77 -9.18 -22.66
C SER A 364 24.38 -9.69 -21.35
N THR A 365 23.72 -9.53 -20.21
CA THR A 365 24.20 -10.00 -18.89
C THR A 365 23.70 -11.39 -18.49
N SER A 366 22.70 -11.95 -19.18
CA SER A 366 22.31 -13.35 -19.02
C SER A 366 23.20 -14.25 -19.89
N SER A 367 24.16 -14.91 -19.27
CA SER A 367 24.98 -15.95 -19.93
C SER A 367 24.06 -17.08 -20.40
N VAL A 368 23.88 -17.18 -21.70
CA VAL A 368 23.22 -18.31 -22.38
C VAL A 368 24.06 -19.56 -22.15
N THR A 369 23.57 -20.48 -21.32
CA THR A 369 23.98 -21.88 -21.42
C THR A 369 23.19 -22.52 -22.55
N ASP A 370 23.87 -22.72 -23.64
CA ASP A 370 23.43 -23.37 -24.89
C ASP A 370 22.87 -24.76 -24.60
N ARG A 371 21.60 -25.05 -24.92
CA ARG A 371 21.06 -26.38 -25.18
C ARG A 371 19.92 -26.31 -26.20
N GLY A 372 20.27 -26.65 -27.45
CA GLY A 372 19.45 -27.49 -28.32
C GLY A 372 18.19 -26.89 -28.93
N SER A 373 18.33 -26.54 -30.20
CA SER A 373 17.26 -26.20 -31.15
C SER A 373 16.17 -27.28 -31.31
N VAL A 374 14.88 -26.85 -31.20
CA VAL A 374 13.80 -27.43 -32.02
C VAL A 374 12.92 -26.31 -32.55
N ALA A 375 12.78 -26.26 -33.84
CA ALA A 375 12.02 -25.29 -34.60
C ALA A 375 10.50 -25.49 -34.46
N GLY A 376 9.74 -24.41 -34.36
CA GLY A 376 8.29 -24.46 -34.57
C GLY A 376 7.50 -23.25 -34.00
N GLN A 377 7.26 -22.27 -34.89
CA GLN A 377 6.16 -21.31 -34.92
C GLN A 377 6.03 -20.22 -33.83
N THR A 378 6.18 -19.03 -34.33
CA THR A 378 6.01 -17.68 -33.89
C THR A 378 4.68 -17.37 -33.19
N SER A 379 4.79 -16.88 -31.98
CA SER A 379 3.88 -15.87 -31.41
C SER A 379 4.77 -14.95 -30.57
N LEU A 380 4.92 -13.69 -30.99
CA LEU A 380 5.69 -12.67 -30.29
C LEU A 380 4.91 -12.17 -29.06
N VAL A 381 4.90 -12.99 -28.02
CA VAL A 381 4.72 -12.53 -26.65
C VAL A 381 6.14 -12.49 -26.08
N ALA A 382 6.65 -11.33 -25.74
CA ALA A 382 7.91 -11.20 -25.06
C ALA A 382 7.84 -12.01 -23.77
N GLU A 383 8.56 -13.13 -23.70
CA GLU A 383 8.70 -13.90 -22.47
C GLU A 383 9.37 -13.02 -21.40
N PRO A 384 8.92 -13.09 -20.13
CA PRO A 384 9.54 -12.33 -19.06
C PRO A 384 10.99 -12.77 -18.90
N VAL A 385 11.89 -11.81 -18.89
CA VAL A 385 13.31 -12.01 -18.58
C VAL A 385 13.38 -12.50 -17.12
N GLU A 386 13.57 -13.78 -16.91
CA GLU A 386 13.81 -14.44 -15.62
C GLU A 386 15.22 -14.16 -15.06
N ALA A 387 15.72 -12.93 -15.15
CA ALA A 387 16.89 -12.51 -14.39
C ALA A 387 16.42 -11.59 -13.29
N THR A 388 16.85 -11.82 -12.04
CA THR A 388 16.63 -10.91 -10.91
C THR A 388 17.18 -9.53 -11.26
N CYS A 389 16.31 -8.63 -11.71
CA CYS A 389 16.65 -7.25 -12.02
C CYS A 389 16.32 -6.39 -10.80
N GLY A 390 17.18 -6.45 -9.80
CA GLY A 390 17.03 -5.65 -8.60
C GLY A 390 17.91 -4.39 -8.62
N LYS A 391 18.02 -3.76 -7.46
CA LYS A 391 18.75 -2.52 -7.24
C LYS A 391 20.16 -2.51 -7.83
N ASP A 392 20.97 -3.54 -7.58
CA ASP A 392 22.36 -3.61 -8.02
C ASP A 392 22.47 -3.72 -9.54
N GLU A 393 21.53 -4.42 -10.18
CA GLU A 393 21.46 -4.51 -11.63
C GLU A 393 21.11 -3.18 -12.27
N LEU A 394 20.11 -2.47 -11.71
CA LEU A 394 19.73 -1.16 -12.21
C LEU A 394 20.84 -0.12 -12.04
N MET A 395 21.60 -0.14 -10.94
CA MET A 395 22.79 0.73 -10.80
C MET A 395 23.84 0.41 -11.88
N ARG A 396 24.09 -0.88 -12.18
CA ARG A 396 25.01 -1.27 -13.26
C ARG A 396 24.54 -0.83 -14.65
N LEU A 397 23.24 -0.93 -14.92
CA LEU A 397 22.65 -0.48 -16.19
C LEU A 397 22.80 1.02 -16.41
N VAL A 398 22.59 1.78 -15.34
CA VAL A 398 22.64 3.24 -15.36
C VAL A 398 24.10 3.76 -15.36
N GLY A 399 25.01 3.06 -14.69
CA GLY A 399 26.43 3.41 -14.54
C GLY A 399 26.68 4.31 -13.34
N ASP A 400 26.42 5.62 -13.46
CA ASP A 400 26.66 6.61 -12.40
C ASP A 400 25.34 7.29 -11.99
N GLY A 401 25.21 7.63 -10.70
CA GLY A 401 24.02 8.29 -10.20
C GLY A 401 23.88 8.30 -8.69
N ILE A 402 22.67 8.53 -8.23
CA ILE A 402 22.28 8.52 -6.82
C ILE A 402 21.23 7.43 -6.59
N LEU A 403 21.52 6.53 -5.66
CA LEU A 403 20.58 5.57 -5.12
C LEU A 403 19.82 6.23 -3.98
N VAL A 404 18.53 6.44 -4.14
CA VAL A 404 17.64 6.96 -3.09
C VAL A 404 17.09 5.80 -2.28
N THR A 405 17.34 5.80 -0.97
CA THR A 405 16.90 4.77 -0.02
C THR A 405 15.98 5.29 1.07
N GLY A 406 15.76 6.59 1.13
CA GLY A 406 14.87 7.23 2.10
C GLY A 406 14.34 8.57 1.61
N PHE A 407 13.16 8.93 2.14
CA PHE A 407 12.56 10.26 2.02
C PHE A 407 12.41 10.86 3.40
N ASN A 408 12.92 12.07 3.62
CA ASN A 408 12.89 12.78 4.89
C ASN A 408 12.07 14.08 4.81
N GLY A 409 11.05 14.12 3.95
CA GLY A 409 10.08 15.20 3.86
C GLY A 409 9.70 15.58 2.43
N GLY A 410 8.98 16.68 2.32
CA GLY A 410 8.54 17.23 1.03
C GLY A 410 7.16 16.76 0.58
N ASN A 411 6.67 17.44 -0.46
CA ASN A 411 5.33 17.26 -1.02
C ASN A 411 5.34 17.32 -2.55
N SER A 412 4.21 16.87 -3.13
CA SER A 412 3.84 17.15 -4.51
C SER A 412 2.58 18.00 -4.59
N ASN A 413 2.49 18.83 -5.62
CA ASN A 413 1.29 19.61 -5.92
C ASN A 413 0.34 18.76 -6.75
N SER A 414 -0.84 18.49 -6.24
CA SER A 414 -1.84 17.64 -6.89
C SER A 414 -2.34 18.23 -8.21
N ALA A 415 -2.42 19.56 -8.34
CA ALA A 415 -2.94 20.21 -9.54
C ALA A 415 -1.93 20.23 -10.70
N THR A 416 -0.64 20.43 -10.39
CA THR A 416 0.40 20.62 -11.40
C THR A 416 1.34 19.42 -11.57
N GLY A 417 1.43 18.56 -10.55
CA GLY A 417 2.38 17.46 -10.50
C GLY A 417 3.81 17.89 -10.10
N ASP A 418 4.03 19.16 -9.77
CA ASP A 418 5.32 19.61 -9.30
C ASP A 418 5.64 19.03 -7.93
N PHE A 419 6.87 18.67 -7.68
CA PHE A 419 7.29 18.08 -6.41
C PHE A 419 8.62 18.64 -5.92
N SER A 420 8.80 18.54 -4.61
CA SER A 420 10.07 18.74 -3.92
C SER A 420 10.12 17.74 -2.76
N PHE A 421 11.06 16.81 -2.81
CA PHE A 421 11.24 15.78 -1.79
C PHE A 421 12.65 15.83 -1.22
N GLY A 422 12.77 15.85 0.11
CA GLY A 422 14.01 15.57 0.80
C GLY A 422 14.36 14.10 0.68
N VAL A 423 15.58 13.78 0.31
CA VAL A 423 16.04 12.41 0.09
C VAL A 423 17.39 12.15 0.74
N GLU A 424 17.61 10.87 1.04
CA GLU A 424 18.88 10.33 1.47
C GLU A 424 19.18 9.04 0.72
N GLY A 425 20.46 8.67 0.67
CA GLY A 425 20.87 7.48 -0.05
C GLY A 425 22.38 7.41 -0.29
N PHE A 426 22.77 7.02 -1.50
CA PHE A 426 24.17 6.75 -1.83
C PHE A 426 24.54 7.26 -3.22
N LEU A 427 25.69 7.91 -3.32
CA LEU A 427 26.34 8.13 -4.61
C LEU A 427 26.89 6.79 -5.11
N PHE A 428 26.64 6.44 -6.36
CA PHE A 428 27.23 5.27 -7.01
C PHE A 428 27.95 5.67 -8.31
N LYS A 429 29.04 4.96 -8.60
CA LYS A 429 29.83 5.09 -9.84
C LYS A 429 30.15 3.70 -10.39
N ASP A 430 30.11 3.55 -11.70
CA ASP A 430 30.28 2.25 -12.36
C ASP A 430 29.40 1.14 -11.76
N GLY A 431 28.16 1.51 -11.36
CA GLY A 431 27.19 0.61 -10.74
C GLY A 431 27.53 0.17 -9.30
N LYS A 432 28.47 0.84 -8.63
CA LYS A 432 28.88 0.52 -7.25
C LYS A 432 28.70 1.70 -6.32
N ILE A 433 28.19 1.46 -5.13
CA ILE A 433 28.08 2.47 -4.07
C ILE A 433 29.48 2.96 -3.69
N VAL A 434 29.64 4.30 -3.63
CA VAL A 434 30.88 4.97 -3.27
C VAL A 434 30.79 5.63 -1.91
N HIS A 435 29.75 6.48 -1.70
CA HIS A 435 29.56 7.23 -0.46
C HIS A 435 28.08 7.37 -0.12
N PRO A 436 27.71 7.38 1.17
CA PRO A 436 26.40 7.83 1.60
C PRO A 436 26.23 9.34 1.36
N VAL A 437 25.01 9.76 1.05
CA VAL A 437 24.63 11.16 0.83
C VAL A 437 23.38 11.51 1.62
N ARG A 438 23.33 12.72 2.18
CA ARG A 438 22.24 13.23 2.98
C ARG A 438 21.91 14.69 2.63
N GLU A 439 20.79 15.18 3.17
CA GLU A 439 20.37 16.57 3.04
C GLU A 439 20.22 17.03 1.57
N MET A 440 19.75 16.14 0.71
CA MET A 440 19.49 16.44 -0.68
C MET A 440 18.00 16.62 -0.95
N LEU A 441 17.69 17.48 -1.92
CA LEU A 441 16.35 17.63 -2.46
C LEU A 441 16.32 17.09 -3.89
N ILE A 442 15.28 16.36 -4.25
CA ILE A 442 14.90 16.15 -5.64
C ILE A 442 13.72 17.04 -5.97
N THR A 443 13.77 17.75 -7.08
CA THR A 443 12.72 18.67 -7.52
C THR A 443 12.35 18.41 -8.97
N GLY A 444 11.14 18.73 -9.35
CA GLY A 444 10.70 18.58 -10.72
C GLY A 444 9.17 18.45 -10.83
N ASN A 445 8.76 17.88 -11.96
CA ASN A 445 7.36 17.58 -12.24
C ASN A 445 7.20 16.06 -12.42
N LEU A 446 6.18 15.48 -11.84
CA LEU A 446 5.95 14.02 -11.85
C LEU A 446 5.81 13.45 -13.27
N LEU A 447 5.10 14.12 -14.18
CA LEU A 447 4.99 13.62 -15.54
C LEU A 447 6.33 13.64 -16.26
N THR A 448 7.13 14.70 -16.04
CA THR A 448 8.49 14.77 -16.60
C THR A 448 9.39 13.69 -16.00
N LEU A 449 9.32 13.47 -14.69
CA LEU A 449 10.06 12.41 -14.01
C LEU A 449 9.72 11.03 -14.59
N TRP A 450 8.45 10.68 -14.67
CA TRP A 450 7.99 9.39 -15.18
C TRP A 450 8.33 9.19 -16.67
N ASN A 451 8.33 10.25 -17.47
CA ASN A 451 8.80 10.19 -18.86
C ASN A 451 10.33 10.03 -19.00
N ASN A 452 11.07 10.26 -17.92
CA ASN A 452 12.50 9.93 -17.80
C ASN A 452 12.76 8.57 -17.15
N LEU A 453 11.74 7.72 -16.96
CA LEU A 453 11.90 6.34 -16.50
C LEU A 453 12.78 5.58 -17.48
N LEU A 454 13.83 4.95 -17.00
CA LEU A 454 14.79 4.16 -17.78
C LEU A 454 14.49 2.66 -17.67
N ALA A 455 14.21 2.20 -16.45
CA ALA A 455 13.88 0.80 -16.17
C ALA A 455 13.16 0.64 -14.84
N ALA A 456 12.39 -0.44 -14.71
CA ALA A 456 11.83 -0.94 -13.46
C ALA A 456 12.29 -2.39 -13.25
N GLY A 457 12.70 -2.70 -12.04
CA GLY A 457 13.15 -4.04 -11.64
C GLY A 457 12.02 -5.04 -11.46
N ASN A 458 12.34 -6.16 -10.79
CA ASN A 458 11.38 -7.21 -10.40
C ASN A 458 11.47 -7.57 -8.90
N ASP A 459 12.04 -6.66 -8.09
CA ASP A 459 12.33 -6.83 -6.67
C ASP A 459 11.31 -6.13 -5.75
N ALA A 460 10.05 -6.00 -6.22
CA ALA A 460 8.98 -5.46 -5.40
C ALA A 460 8.76 -6.32 -4.14
N ARG A 461 8.51 -5.66 -3.00
CA ARG A 461 8.29 -6.34 -1.72
C ARG A 461 6.84 -6.76 -1.53
N PHE A 462 6.60 -8.07 -1.41
CA PHE A 462 5.26 -8.67 -1.25
C PHE A 462 4.57 -8.32 0.08
N CYS A 463 5.30 -7.82 1.06
CA CYS A 463 4.73 -7.31 2.31
C CYS A 463 3.97 -5.97 2.15
N LYS A 464 3.99 -5.39 0.94
CA LYS A 464 3.31 -4.12 0.64
C LYS A 464 2.07 -4.34 -0.22
N SER A 465 1.06 -3.49 -0.05
CA SER A 465 -0.12 -3.47 -0.91
C SER A 465 0.17 -2.89 -2.30
N LYS A 466 1.19 -2.03 -2.44
CA LYS A 466 1.65 -1.48 -3.72
C LYS A 466 2.94 -2.18 -4.13
N LEU A 467 2.88 -3.00 -5.15
CA LEU A 467 4.04 -3.75 -5.65
C LEU A 467 4.82 -2.92 -6.66
N ILE A 468 5.68 -2.07 -6.14
CA ILE A 468 6.54 -1.18 -6.92
C ILE A 468 7.99 -1.64 -6.71
N PRO A 469 8.66 -2.11 -7.78
CA PRO A 469 10.04 -2.54 -7.69
C PRO A 469 11.00 -1.35 -7.63
N THR A 470 12.29 -1.62 -7.55
CA THR A 470 13.33 -0.62 -7.77
C THR A 470 13.15 0.05 -9.14
N LEU A 471 13.26 1.37 -9.18
CA LEU A 471 13.08 2.18 -10.40
C LEU A 471 14.37 2.93 -10.74
N ALA A 472 14.65 3.10 -12.02
CA ALA A 472 15.75 3.93 -12.52
C ALA A 472 15.22 5.06 -13.39
N PHE A 473 15.65 6.28 -13.12
CA PHE A 473 15.30 7.48 -13.86
C PHE A 473 16.55 8.22 -14.36
N GLY A 474 16.44 8.87 -15.53
CA GLY A 474 17.47 9.76 -16.04
C GLY A 474 17.16 11.23 -15.75
N ASN A 475 18.18 12.08 -15.74
CA ASN A 475 18.06 13.54 -15.72
C ASN A 475 17.22 14.12 -14.58
N VAL A 476 17.38 13.60 -13.37
CA VAL A 476 16.68 14.11 -12.16
C VAL A 476 17.48 15.27 -11.58
N ASP A 477 16.80 16.37 -11.23
CA ASP A 477 17.40 17.53 -10.59
C ASP A 477 17.59 17.28 -9.09
N PHE A 478 18.85 17.28 -8.65
CA PHE A 478 19.26 17.21 -7.26
C PHE A 478 19.85 18.54 -6.81
N SER A 479 19.46 19.01 -5.64
CA SER A 479 20.05 20.16 -4.95
C SER A 479 20.49 19.79 -3.53
N ALA A 480 21.67 20.28 -3.13
CA ALA A 480 22.28 20.07 -1.81
C ALA A 480 22.27 21.36 -1.00
#